data_cf3e359b8695e056332ec0a847615fb5
#
_entry.id   cf3e359b8695e056332ec0a847615fb5
#
_cell.length_a   1.000
_cell.length_b   1.000
_cell.length_c   1.000
_cell.angle_alpha   90.00
_cell.angle_beta   90.00
_cell.angle_gamma   90.00
#
_symmetry.space_group_name_H-M   'P 1'
#
loop_
_entity.id
_entity.type
_entity.pdbx_description
1 polymer ?
#
loop_
_entity_poly.entity_id
_entity_poly.type
_entity_poly.pdbx_seq_one_letter_code
_entity_poly.pdbx_strand_id
1 'polypeptide(L)'
;MIAGLDIKELVELALLLIAVGALSGFLAGVFGIGGGAILVPVFYECFRIAGVPLDVRMPLCVGTSLAVIIPTSIRSFQAHYKRGAVDMTILRVWWLPIVIGVVAGSVIARYAPERLFKIVFVAVAYSASARLIFGRDSWTLGDDLPQGPLMRIYGFCVGILSTLMGIGGGLFSNLLMTFYGRPIHQAVATSSALAVLISIPGALGYIYAGWPAAATYPGVSALQIPFALGYVSLIGAVLVMPMSLVTAPLGVRAAHAMSKRTLEVAFGCYLFLVGSRFVMSLAGGQ
;
A
#
# COMPACT_ATOMS: atom_id res chain seq x y z
N MET A 1 0.73 24.86 20.08
CA MET A 1 -0.54 24.41 19.47
C MET A 1 -0.19 23.77 18.13
N ILE A 2 -0.55 22.50 17.93
CA ILE A 2 -0.29 21.79 16.68
C ILE A 2 -1.41 22.19 15.72
N ALA A 3 -1.06 22.94 14.66
CA ALA A 3 -1.91 23.23 13.49
C ALA A 3 -3.26 23.91 13.74
N GLY A 4 -3.45 24.62 14.83
CA GLY A 4 -4.74 25.28 15.11
C GLY A 4 -5.89 24.34 15.53
N LEU A 5 -5.62 23.03 15.66
CA LEU A 5 -6.58 22.04 16.13
C LEU A 5 -6.70 22.08 17.66
N ASP A 6 -7.93 21.95 18.16
CA ASP A 6 -8.18 21.80 19.59
C ASP A 6 -7.69 20.42 20.07
N ILE A 7 -7.37 20.29 21.37
CA ILE A 7 -6.94 19.03 21.99
C ILE A 7 -7.97 17.92 21.73
N LYS A 8 -9.26 18.25 21.73
CA LYS A 8 -10.34 17.31 21.42
C LYS A 8 -10.21 16.76 19.99
N GLU A 9 -10.00 17.63 19.02
CA GLU A 9 -9.83 17.22 17.59
C GLU A 9 -8.58 16.35 17.39
N LEU A 10 -7.49 16.66 18.11
CA LEU A 10 -6.26 15.85 18.08
C LEU A 10 -6.49 14.45 18.67
N VAL A 11 -7.24 14.35 19.77
CA VAL A 11 -7.59 13.06 20.38
C VAL A 11 -8.51 12.26 19.46
N GLU A 12 -9.50 12.89 18.84
CA GLU A 12 -10.40 12.24 17.88
C GLU A 12 -9.62 11.72 16.67
N LEU A 13 -8.67 12.50 16.14
CA LEU A 13 -7.83 12.11 15.02
C LEU A 13 -6.90 10.94 15.40
N ALA A 14 -6.32 10.95 16.61
CA ALA A 14 -5.49 9.87 17.11
C ALA A 14 -6.28 8.57 17.29
N LEU A 15 -7.48 8.64 17.86
CA LEU A 15 -8.37 7.50 18.01
C LEU A 15 -8.81 6.94 16.65
N LEU A 16 -9.09 7.81 15.70
CA LEU A 16 -9.40 7.42 14.34
C LEU A 16 -8.21 6.65 13.70
N LEU A 17 -6.99 7.17 13.82
CA LEU A 17 -5.79 6.51 13.28
C LEU A 17 -5.52 5.16 13.96
N ILE A 18 -5.75 5.03 15.24
CA ILE A 18 -5.66 3.76 15.97
C ILE A 18 -6.70 2.75 15.45
N ALA A 19 -7.96 3.20 15.31
CA ALA A 19 -9.03 2.36 14.77
C ALA A 19 -8.75 1.92 13.33
N VAL A 20 -8.21 2.83 12.52
CA VAL A 20 -7.75 2.54 11.15
C VAL A 20 -6.58 1.56 11.16
N GLY A 21 -5.64 1.70 12.07
CA GLY A 21 -4.56 0.74 12.28
C GLY A 21 -5.11 -0.66 12.55
N ALA A 22 -6.10 -0.77 13.42
CA ALA A 22 -6.77 -2.03 13.71
C ALA A 22 -7.47 -2.63 12.48
N LEU A 23 -8.23 -1.81 11.75
CA LEU A 23 -8.94 -2.23 10.55
C LEU A 23 -7.98 -2.61 9.43
N SER A 24 -6.97 -1.78 9.17
CA SER A 24 -5.98 -2.03 8.11
C SER A 24 -5.16 -3.29 8.38
N GLY A 25 -4.74 -3.50 9.62
CA GLY A 25 -4.03 -4.72 10.03
C GLY A 25 -4.90 -5.96 9.87
N PHE A 26 -6.15 -5.91 10.33
CA PHE A 26 -7.11 -6.99 10.16
C PHE A 26 -7.30 -7.35 8.66
N LEU A 27 -7.59 -6.36 7.84
CA LEU A 27 -7.79 -6.56 6.40
C LEU A 27 -6.49 -6.94 5.67
N ALA A 28 -5.34 -6.43 6.12
CA ALA A 28 -4.03 -6.89 5.64
C ALA A 28 -3.81 -8.39 5.90
N GLY A 29 -4.21 -8.86 7.09
CA GLY A 29 -4.17 -10.27 7.43
C GLY A 29 -5.15 -11.12 6.61
N VAL A 30 -6.37 -10.61 6.39
CA VAL A 30 -7.41 -11.28 5.61
C VAL A 30 -7.00 -11.45 4.15
N PHE A 31 -6.47 -10.40 3.52
CA PHE A 31 -6.19 -10.39 2.08
C PHE A 31 -4.73 -10.63 1.72
N GLY A 32 -3.82 -10.62 2.70
CA GLY A 32 -2.38 -10.78 2.46
C GLY A 32 -1.73 -9.63 1.66
N ILE A 33 -2.35 -8.45 1.61
CA ILE A 33 -1.97 -7.35 0.72
C ILE A 33 -1.11 -6.27 1.42
N GLY A 34 -0.75 -6.49 2.68
CA GLY A 34 0.07 -5.55 3.45
C GLY A 34 -0.67 -4.28 3.92
N GLY A 35 -1.99 -4.18 3.73
CA GLY A 35 -2.84 -3.10 4.28
C GLY A 35 -2.76 -1.74 3.55
N GLY A 36 -1.82 -1.53 2.64
CA GLY A 36 -1.60 -0.24 1.98
C GLY A 36 -2.79 0.28 1.18
N ALA A 37 -3.56 -0.61 0.55
CA ALA A 37 -4.77 -0.24 -0.18
C ALA A 37 -5.83 0.44 0.73
N ILE A 38 -5.74 0.22 2.04
CA ILE A 38 -6.63 0.80 3.05
C ILE A 38 -5.99 2.03 3.68
N LEU A 39 -4.69 1.95 3.97
CA LEU A 39 -3.96 3.02 4.65
C LEU A 39 -3.93 4.32 3.84
N VAL A 40 -3.66 4.23 2.53
CA VAL A 40 -3.52 5.43 1.68
C VAL A 40 -4.81 6.24 1.63
N PRO A 41 -6.01 5.68 1.34
CA PRO A 41 -7.25 6.44 1.36
C PRO A 41 -7.58 7.05 2.72
N VAL A 42 -7.29 6.31 3.78
CA VAL A 42 -7.57 6.80 5.13
C VAL A 42 -6.61 7.90 5.55
N PHE A 43 -5.31 7.72 5.32
CA PHE A 43 -4.35 8.81 5.52
C PHE A 43 -4.72 10.04 4.69
N TYR A 44 -5.25 9.85 3.47
CA TYR A 44 -5.67 10.96 2.63
C TYR A 44 -6.76 11.80 3.31
N GLU A 45 -7.79 11.17 3.87
CA GLU A 45 -8.84 11.89 4.59
C GLU A 45 -8.33 12.48 5.91
N CYS A 46 -7.50 11.75 6.68
CA CYS A 46 -6.92 12.27 7.92
C CYS A 46 -6.04 13.50 7.64
N PHE A 47 -5.18 13.45 6.65
CA PHE A 47 -4.31 14.58 6.30
C PHE A 47 -5.08 15.74 5.66
N ARG A 48 -6.21 15.45 4.98
CA ARG A 48 -7.13 16.48 4.51
C ARG A 48 -7.74 17.25 5.69
N ILE A 49 -8.24 16.55 6.69
CA ILE A 49 -8.80 17.15 7.93
C ILE A 49 -7.72 17.92 8.68
N ALA A 50 -6.50 17.40 8.74
CA ALA A 50 -5.35 18.07 9.35
C ALA A 50 -4.81 19.27 8.54
N GLY A 51 -5.45 19.64 7.42
CA GLY A 51 -5.09 20.83 6.63
C GLY A 51 -3.81 20.67 5.80
N VAL A 52 -3.36 19.44 5.53
CA VAL A 52 -2.17 19.21 4.69
C VAL A 52 -2.43 19.69 3.27
N PRO A 53 -1.53 20.52 2.69
CA PRO A 53 -1.68 21.00 1.32
C PRO A 53 -1.81 19.87 0.29
N LEU A 54 -2.60 20.10 -0.76
CA LEU A 54 -2.88 19.12 -1.82
C LEU A 54 -1.59 18.58 -2.45
N ASP A 55 -0.64 19.46 -2.78
CA ASP A 55 0.59 19.12 -3.50
C ASP A 55 1.44 18.05 -2.80
N VAL A 56 1.37 17.96 -1.48
CA VAL A 56 2.18 17.02 -0.67
C VAL A 56 1.35 15.91 -0.02
N ARG A 57 0.00 16.02 -0.06
CA ARG A 57 -0.90 15.10 0.64
C ARG A 57 -0.76 13.66 0.16
N MET A 58 -0.85 13.41 -1.14
CA MET A 58 -0.73 12.06 -1.69
C MET A 58 0.66 11.44 -1.46
N PRO A 59 1.78 12.12 -1.77
CA PRO A 59 3.09 11.61 -1.42
C PRO A 59 3.26 11.27 0.06
N LEU A 60 2.72 12.09 0.95
CA LEU A 60 2.77 11.86 2.40
C LEU A 60 1.95 10.63 2.81
N CYS A 61 0.75 10.43 2.23
CA CYS A 61 -0.07 9.23 2.46
C CYS A 61 0.66 7.97 2.03
N VAL A 62 1.24 7.98 0.83
CA VAL A 62 1.94 6.84 0.25
C VAL A 62 3.19 6.49 1.04
N GLY A 63 4.04 7.48 1.33
CA GLY A 63 5.26 7.28 2.11
C GLY A 63 4.98 6.76 3.52
N THR A 64 3.99 7.33 4.21
CA THR A 64 3.56 6.88 5.55
C THR A 64 3.00 5.46 5.50
N SER A 65 2.20 5.13 4.49
CA SER A 65 1.68 3.78 4.28
C SER A 65 2.82 2.76 4.11
N LEU A 66 3.80 3.06 3.24
CA LEU A 66 4.97 2.19 3.05
C LEU A 66 5.74 1.98 4.36
N ALA A 67 5.92 3.02 5.18
CA ALA A 67 6.57 2.91 6.48
C ALA A 67 5.80 1.99 7.44
N VAL A 68 4.47 2.09 7.50
CA VAL A 68 3.62 1.20 8.31
C VAL A 68 3.67 -0.25 7.82
N ILE A 69 3.80 -0.46 6.51
CA ILE A 69 3.87 -1.81 5.93
C ILE A 69 5.17 -2.53 6.30
N ILE A 70 6.29 -1.83 6.55
CA ILE A 70 7.58 -2.47 6.85
C ILE A 70 7.47 -3.53 7.94
N PRO A 71 7.10 -3.22 9.19
CA PRO A 71 7.07 -4.23 10.25
C PRO A 71 5.99 -5.29 10.05
N THR A 72 4.85 -4.93 9.44
CA THR A 72 3.77 -5.88 9.15
C THR A 72 4.19 -6.91 8.10
N SER A 73 4.87 -6.47 7.03
CA SER A 73 5.37 -7.34 5.97
C SER A 73 6.52 -8.23 6.45
N ILE A 74 7.44 -7.71 7.26
CA ILE A 74 8.52 -8.52 7.87
C ILE A 74 7.92 -9.64 8.71
N ARG A 75 6.94 -9.33 9.55
CA ARG A 75 6.30 -10.32 10.41
C ARG A 75 5.51 -11.37 9.60
N SER A 76 4.80 -10.95 8.58
CA SER A 76 4.09 -11.82 7.64
C SER A 76 5.06 -12.73 6.89
N PHE A 77 6.11 -12.16 6.31
CA PHE A 77 7.15 -12.92 5.62
C PHE A 77 7.79 -13.98 6.51
N GLN A 78 8.20 -13.62 7.74
CA GLN A 78 8.79 -14.57 8.69
C GLN A 78 7.84 -15.73 9.01
N ALA A 79 6.55 -15.47 9.17
CA ALA A 79 5.54 -16.49 9.45
C ALA A 79 5.35 -17.44 8.26
N HIS A 80 5.29 -16.92 7.03
CA HIS A 80 5.17 -17.72 5.81
C HIS A 80 6.46 -18.47 5.46
N TYR A 81 7.61 -17.85 5.68
CA TYR A 81 8.92 -18.47 5.44
C TYR A 81 9.13 -19.69 6.33
N LYS A 82 8.81 -19.58 7.63
CA LYS A 82 8.88 -20.72 8.57
C LYS A 82 7.98 -21.90 8.18
N ARG A 83 6.92 -21.65 7.41
CA ARG A 83 6.01 -22.68 6.88
C ARG A 83 6.43 -23.24 5.53
N GLY A 84 7.53 -22.77 4.96
CA GLY A 84 8.00 -23.18 3.63
C GLY A 84 7.08 -22.76 2.46
N ALA A 85 6.17 -21.79 2.69
CA ALA A 85 5.17 -21.41 1.71
C ALA A 85 5.66 -20.36 0.69
N VAL A 86 6.84 -19.76 0.91
CA VAL A 86 7.40 -18.71 0.05
C VAL A 86 8.13 -19.31 -1.14
N ASP A 87 7.78 -18.87 -2.34
CA ASP A 87 8.50 -19.25 -3.56
C ASP A 87 9.79 -18.40 -3.70
N MET A 88 10.90 -18.98 -3.28
CA MET A 88 12.21 -18.34 -3.33
C MET A 88 12.72 -18.13 -4.76
N THR A 89 12.21 -18.87 -5.74
CA THR A 89 12.60 -18.74 -7.16
C THR A 89 12.09 -17.43 -7.72
N ILE A 90 10.81 -17.12 -7.47
CA ILE A 90 10.19 -15.83 -7.84
C ILE A 90 10.94 -14.69 -7.17
N LEU A 91 11.20 -14.82 -5.87
CA LEU A 91 11.88 -13.78 -5.09
C LEU A 91 13.28 -13.46 -5.66
N ARG A 92 14.06 -14.50 -6.02
CA ARG A 92 15.40 -14.35 -6.63
C ARG A 92 15.37 -13.67 -8.00
N VAL A 93 14.33 -13.89 -8.80
CA VAL A 93 14.21 -13.27 -10.13
C VAL A 93 13.71 -11.83 -10.01
N TRP A 94 12.81 -11.56 -9.05
CA TRP A 94 12.12 -10.28 -8.95
C TRP A 94 12.80 -9.24 -8.05
N TRP A 95 13.68 -9.65 -7.12
CA TRP A 95 14.24 -8.69 -6.13
C TRP A 95 14.88 -7.48 -6.81
N LEU A 96 15.74 -7.68 -7.81
CA LEU A 96 16.44 -6.57 -8.47
C LEU A 96 15.52 -5.72 -9.36
N PRO A 97 14.71 -6.30 -10.27
CA PRO A 97 13.73 -5.52 -11.03
C PRO A 97 12.76 -4.72 -10.15
N ILE A 98 12.27 -5.31 -9.05
CA ILE A 98 11.38 -4.61 -8.11
C ILE A 98 12.10 -3.43 -7.47
N VAL A 99 13.31 -3.60 -6.94
CA VAL A 99 14.06 -2.51 -6.30
C VAL A 99 14.32 -1.37 -7.30
N ILE A 100 14.69 -1.70 -8.55
CA ILE A 100 14.86 -0.70 -9.62
C ILE A 100 13.53 0.01 -9.89
N GLY A 101 12.42 -0.73 -9.95
CA GLY A 101 11.08 -0.18 -10.12
C GLY A 101 10.66 0.73 -8.96
N VAL A 102 10.98 0.35 -7.72
CA VAL A 102 10.72 1.17 -6.53
C VAL A 102 11.52 2.48 -6.55
N VAL A 103 12.78 2.42 -6.92
CA VAL A 103 13.61 3.63 -7.07
C VAL A 103 13.04 4.54 -8.16
N ALA A 104 12.71 3.97 -9.33
CA ALA A 104 12.06 4.72 -10.41
C ALA A 104 10.72 5.33 -9.97
N GLY A 105 9.87 4.55 -9.28
CA GLY A 105 8.60 5.03 -8.72
C GLY A 105 8.79 6.16 -7.71
N SER A 106 9.81 6.09 -6.85
CA SER A 106 10.15 7.15 -5.89
C SER A 106 10.65 8.43 -6.58
N VAL A 107 11.42 8.30 -7.64
CA VAL A 107 11.85 9.45 -8.48
C VAL A 107 10.64 10.08 -9.17
N ILE A 108 9.76 9.27 -9.76
CA ILE A 108 8.51 9.76 -10.34
C ILE A 108 7.69 10.50 -9.28
N ALA A 109 7.54 9.91 -8.10
CA ALA A 109 6.78 10.48 -6.99
C ALA A 109 7.25 11.87 -6.57
N ARG A 110 8.54 12.16 -6.69
CA ARG A 110 9.12 13.47 -6.36
C ARG A 110 8.62 14.59 -7.27
N TYR A 111 8.38 14.30 -8.54
CA TYR A 111 7.99 15.29 -9.56
C TYR A 111 6.54 15.15 -10.00
N ALA A 112 5.86 14.10 -9.55
CA ALA A 112 4.51 13.79 -9.96
C ALA A 112 3.49 14.72 -9.28
N PRO A 113 2.55 15.30 -10.06
CA PRO A 113 1.43 16.00 -9.46
C PRO A 113 0.50 15.00 -8.71
N GLU A 114 -0.20 15.48 -7.69
CA GLU A 114 -1.16 14.67 -6.93
C GLU A 114 -2.13 13.89 -7.83
N ARG A 115 -2.56 14.52 -8.92
CA ARG A 115 -3.47 13.93 -9.91
C ARG A 115 -2.96 12.60 -10.47
N LEU A 116 -1.64 12.46 -10.68
CA LEU A 116 -1.05 11.21 -11.16
C LEU A 116 -1.27 10.05 -10.18
N PHE A 117 -1.03 10.28 -8.90
CA PHE A 117 -1.24 9.26 -7.86
C PHE A 117 -2.70 8.80 -7.81
N LYS A 118 -3.64 9.75 -7.86
CA LYS A 118 -5.09 9.45 -7.87
C LYS A 118 -5.47 8.64 -9.11
N ILE A 119 -4.99 9.02 -10.30
CA ILE A 119 -5.28 8.31 -11.56
C ILE A 119 -4.73 6.89 -11.52
N VAL A 120 -3.48 6.70 -11.10
CA VAL A 120 -2.86 5.37 -10.95
C VAL A 120 -3.66 4.52 -9.96
N PHE A 121 -4.02 5.11 -8.81
CA PHE A 121 -4.81 4.41 -7.79
C PHE A 121 -6.17 3.98 -8.34
N VAL A 122 -6.91 4.88 -8.99
CA VAL A 122 -8.23 4.61 -9.58
C VAL A 122 -8.15 3.52 -10.65
N ALA A 123 -7.20 3.64 -11.59
CA ALA A 123 -7.04 2.67 -12.66
C ALA A 123 -6.79 1.27 -12.13
N VAL A 124 -5.91 1.14 -11.13
CA VAL A 124 -5.59 -0.13 -10.51
C VAL A 124 -6.72 -0.63 -9.62
N ALA A 125 -7.32 0.23 -8.79
CA ALA A 125 -8.43 -0.15 -7.92
C ALA A 125 -9.62 -0.69 -8.72
N TYR A 126 -10.00 -0.05 -9.83
CA TYR A 126 -11.08 -0.52 -10.67
C TYR A 126 -10.72 -1.81 -11.43
N SER A 127 -9.50 -1.92 -11.97
CA SER A 127 -9.05 -3.14 -12.64
C SER A 127 -9.04 -4.33 -11.68
N ALA A 128 -8.50 -4.13 -10.47
CA ALA A 128 -8.48 -5.16 -9.43
C ALA A 128 -9.89 -5.49 -8.93
N SER A 129 -10.75 -4.48 -8.72
CA SER A 129 -12.15 -4.66 -8.32
C SER A 129 -12.92 -5.47 -9.36
N ALA A 130 -12.83 -5.10 -10.63
CA ALA A 130 -13.48 -5.83 -11.72
C ALA A 130 -13.04 -7.29 -11.75
N ARG A 131 -11.73 -7.55 -11.60
CA ARG A 131 -11.20 -8.92 -11.55
C ARG A 131 -11.69 -9.70 -10.33
N LEU A 132 -11.73 -9.08 -9.15
CA LEU A 132 -12.14 -9.73 -7.92
C LEU A 132 -13.66 -10.01 -7.88
N ILE A 133 -14.48 -9.10 -8.42
CA ILE A 133 -15.94 -9.24 -8.43
C ILE A 133 -16.41 -10.17 -9.56
N PHE A 134 -15.91 -9.97 -10.79
CA PHE A 134 -16.42 -10.65 -11.98
C PHE A 134 -15.51 -11.78 -12.47
N GLY A 135 -14.29 -11.88 -11.94
CA GLY A 135 -13.32 -12.88 -12.37
C GLY A 135 -13.79 -14.31 -12.08
N ARG A 136 -13.47 -15.20 -13.00
CA ARG A 136 -13.65 -16.64 -12.87
C ARG A 136 -12.30 -17.31 -12.69
N ASP A 137 -12.24 -18.43 -11.99
CA ASP A 137 -11.00 -19.18 -11.78
C ASP A 137 -10.37 -19.67 -13.11
N SER A 138 -11.17 -19.75 -14.18
CA SER A 138 -10.73 -20.07 -15.54
C SER A 138 -9.98 -18.94 -16.27
N TRP A 139 -9.96 -17.73 -15.73
CA TRP A 139 -9.23 -16.59 -16.33
C TRP A 139 -7.76 -16.66 -15.97
N THR A 140 -7.03 -17.50 -16.67
CA THR A 140 -5.57 -17.62 -16.58
C THR A 140 -4.90 -17.02 -17.82
N LEU A 141 -3.75 -16.39 -17.64
CA LEU A 141 -2.89 -15.89 -18.73
C LEU A 141 -1.92 -16.97 -19.21
N GLY A 142 -1.78 -18.06 -18.44
CA GLY A 142 -0.91 -19.18 -18.72
C GLY A 142 -0.87 -20.14 -17.53
N ASP A 143 -0.34 -21.33 -17.77
CA ASP A 143 -0.24 -22.40 -16.76
C ASP A 143 0.96 -22.21 -15.81
N ASP A 144 1.92 -21.38 -16.18
CA ASP A 144 3.08 -21.04 -15.34
C ASP A 144 3.58 -19.63 -15.65
N LEU A 145 4.34 -19.05 -14.70
CA LEU A 145 4.94 -17.74 -14.85
C LEU A 145 5.92 -17.69 -16.02
N PRO A 146 5.89 -16.61 -16.83
CA PRO A 146 6.80 -16.49 -17.95
C PRO A 146 8.24 -16.46 -17.48
N GLN A 147 9.11 -17.06 -18.26
CA GLN A 147 10.56 -17.06 -18.01
C GLN A 147 11.25 -15.93 -18.80
N GLY A 148 12.44 -15.54 -18.36
CA GLY A 148 13.28 -14.59 -19.08
C GLY A 148 12.93 -13.11 -18.86
N PRO A 149 13.05 -12.26 -19.91
CA PRO A 149 12.94 -10.80 -19.76
C PRO A 149 11.54 -10.32 -19.32
N LEU A 150 10.49 -11.01 -19.77
CA LEU A 150 9.10 -10.64 -19.42
C LEU A 150 8.85 -10.71 -17.91
N MET A 151 9.41 -11.72 -17.24
CA MET A 151 9.34 -11.86 -15.79
C MET A 151 9.99 -10.67 -15.06
N ARG A 152 11.11 -10.17 -15.59
CA ARG A 152 11.81 -8.99 -15.05
C ARG A 152 11.00 -7.71 -15.26
N ILE A 153 10.36 -7.57 -16.43
CA ILE A 153 9.48 -6.43 -16.73
C ILE A 153 8.30 -6.41 -15.74
N TYR A 154 7.69 -7.56 -15.47
CA TYR A 154 6.62 -7.65 -14.47
C TYR A 154 7.10 -7.20 -13.08
N GLY A 155 8.26 -7.67 -12.62
CA GLY A 155 8.83 -7.22 -11.35
C GLY A 155 9.07 -5.72 -11.31
N PHE A 156 9.60 -5.14 -12.37
CA PHE A 156 9.81 -3.69 -12.50
C PHE A 156 8.49 -2.90 -12.44
N CYS A 157 7.48 -3.32 -13.20
CA CYS A 157 6.15 -2.70 -13.16
C CYS A 157 5.49 -2.83 -11.79
N VAL A 158 5.59 -3.99 -11.15
CA VAL A 158 5.09 -4.20 -9.78
C VAL A 158 5.79 -3.24 -8.82
N GLY A 159 7.10 -3.04 -8.94
CA GLY A 159 7.86 -2.09 -8.13
C GLY A 159 7.36 -0.66 -8.28
N ILE A 160 7.23 -0.15 -9.51
CA ILE A 160 6.74 1.21 -9.78
C ILE A 160 5.32 1.41 -9.26
N LEU A 161 4.38 0.56 -9.68
CA LEU A 161 2.97 0.70 -9.34
C LEU A 161 2.73 0.60 -7.83
N SER A 162 3.41 -0.33 -7.18
CA SER A 162 3.31 -0.51 -5.73
C SER A 162 3.84 0.69 -4.96
N THR A 163 4.93 1.28 -5.43
CA THR A 163 5.52 2.47 -4.82
C THR A 163 4.64 3.71 -5.01
N LEU A 164 4.06 3.90 -6.19
CA LEU A 164 3.13 5.02 -6.44
C LEU A 164 1.81 4.89 -5.68
N MET A 165 1.36 3.66 -5.42
CA MET A 165 0.11 3.43 -4.69
C MET A 165 0.30 3.25 -3.17
N GLY A 166 1.52 3.07 -2.68
CA GLY A 166 1.76 2.81 -1.27
C GLY A 166 1.22 1.45 -0.77
N ILE A 167 1.13 0.44 -1.64
CA ILE A 167 0.45 -0.84 -1.33
C ILE A 167 1.43 -1.97 -0.96
N GLY A 168 2.73 -1.74 -0.98
CA GLY A 168 3.70 -2.79 -0.63
C GLY A 168 3.72 -4.01 -1.58
N GLY A 169 3.10 -3.92 -2.75
CA GLY A 169 3.18 -4.91 -3.82
C GLY A 169 2.30 -6.15 -3.69
N GLY A 170 1.69 -6.38 -2.54
CA GLY A 170 0.88 -7.58 -2.31
C GLY A 170 -0.25 -7.77 -3.32
N LEU A 171 -0.96 -6.70 -3.67
CA LEU A 171 -2.07 -6.76 -4.62
C LEU A 171 -1.60 -7.21 -6.02
N PHE A 172 -0.60 -6.53 -6.56
CA PHE A 172 -0.12 -6.79 -7.93
C PHE A 172 0.53 -8.16 -8.07
N SER A 173 1.41 -8.50 -7.13
CA SER A 173 2.11 -9.78 -7.17
C SER A 173 1.17 -10.95 -6.95
N ASN A 174 0.16 -10.83 -6.06
CA ASN A 174 -0.87 -11.86 -5.88
C ASN A 174 -1.70 -12.04 -7.15
N LEU A 175 -2.20 -10.94 -7.72
CA LEU A 175 -2.98 -10.98 -8.95
C LEU A 175 -2.17 -11.62 -10.08
N LEU A 176 -0.92 -11.18 -10.26
CA LEU A 176 -0.07 -11.73 -11.32
C LEU A 176 0.20 -13.22 -11.12
N MET A 177 0.60 -13.65 -9.91
CA MET A 177 0.86 -15.06 -9.63
C MET A 177 -0.39 -15.92 -9.80
N THR A 178 -1.56 -15.43 -9.38
CA THR A 178 -2.83 -16.17 -9.57
C THR A 178 -3.28 -16.22 -11.02
N PHE A 179 -2.99 -15.21 -11.84
CA PHE A 179 -3.21 -15.25 -13.29
C PHE A 179 -2.39 -16.32 -14.01
N TYR A 180 -1.26 -16.72 -13.44
CA TYR A 180 -0.42 -17.80 -13.95
C TYR A 180 -0.57 -19.11 -13.16
N GLY A 181 -1.76 -19.35 -12.60
CA GLY A 181 -2.12 -20.62 -11.98
C GLY A 181 -1.46 -20.92 -10.64
N ARG A 182 -0.70 -20.00 -10.04
CA ARG A 182 -0.08 -20.24 -8.73
C ARG A 182 -1.14 -20.29 -7.63
N PRO A 183 -1.05 -21.25 -6.69
CA PRO A 183 -1.97 -21.34 -5.56
C PRO A 183 -1.99 -20.04 -4.75
N ILE A 184 -3.17 -19.58 -4.34
CA ILE A 184 -3.34 -18.32 -3.60
C ILE A 184 -2.50 -18.26 -2.33
N HIS A 185 -2.33 -19.37 -1.61
CA HIS A 185 -1.52 -19.42 -0.41
C HIS A 185 -0.02 -19.17 -0.70
N GLN A 186 0.49 -19.71 -1.81
CA GLN A 186 1.87 -19.47 -2.25
C GLN A 186 2.03 -18.03 -2.75
N ALA A 187 1.03 -17.51 -3.48
CA ALA A 187 1.03 -16.14 -3.96
C ALA A 187 1.06 -15.14 -2.79
N VAL A 188 0.20 -15.32 -1.77
CA VAL A 188 0.17 -14.49 -0.56
C VAL A 188 1.48 -14.59 0.23
N ALA A 189 2.02 -15.81 0.39
CA ALA A 189 3.27 -16.01 1.10
C ALA A 189 4.45 -15.31 0.40
N THR A 190 4.57 -15.48 -0.93
CA THR A 190 5.64 -14.87 -1.72
C THR A 190 5.49 -13.35 -1.78
N SER A 191 4.26 -12.84 -1.92
CA SER A 191 4.01 -11.39 -1.95
C SER A 191 4.34 -10.71 -0.62
N SER A 192 4.26 -11.42 0.51
CA SER A 192 4.70 -10.86 1.80
C SER A 192 6.20 -10.56 1.83
N ALA A 193 7.01 -11.40 1.18
CA ALA A 193 8.44 -11.15 1.01
C ALA A 193 8.71 -9.99 0.05
N LEU A 194 7.97 -9.93 -1.06
CA LEU A 194 8.06 -8.83 -2.02
C LEU A 194 7.64 -7.50 -1.37
N ALA A 195 6.68 -7.53 -0.44
CA ALA A 195 6.26 -6.34 0.29
C ALA A 195 7.39 -5.74 1.15
N VAL A 196 8.27 -6.58 1.73
CA VAL A 196 9.48 -6.10 2.42
C VAL A 196 10.43 -5.41 1.46
N LEU A 197 10.66 -6.03 0.28
CA LEU A 197 11.53 -5.47 -0.78
C LEU A 197 11.02 -4.16 -1.36
N ILE A 198 9.71 -3.91 -1.31
CA ILE A 198 9.10 -2.69 -1.81
C ILE A 198 9.01 -1.62 -0.71
N SER A 199 8.55 -1.99 0.47
CA SER A 199 8.25 -1.03 1.53
C SER A 199 9.49 -0.37 2.11
N ILE A 200 10.60 -1.10 2.30
CA ILE A 200 11.83 -0.52 2.86
C ILE A 200 12.43 0.50 1.89
N PRO A 201 12.83 0.15 0.65
CA PRO A 201 13.40 1.15 -0.25
C PRO A 201 12.37 2.21 -0.68
N GLY A 202 11.07 1.86 -0.73
CA GLY A 202 10.01 2.81 -1.02
C GLY A 202 9.88 3.88 0.07
N ALA A 203 9.80 3.51 1.35
CA ALA A 203 9.76 4.46 2.45
C ALA A 203 11.01 5.37 2.46
N LEU A 204 12.19 4.80 2.27
CA LEU A 204 13.44 5.58 2.15
C LEU A 204 13.41 6.52 0.94
N GLY A 205 12.87 6.06 -0.19
CA GLY A 205 12.68 6.89 -1.39
C GLY A 205 11.74 8.07 -1.15
N TYR A 206 10.63 7.88 -0.44
CA TYR A 206 9.72 8.96 -0.07
C TYR A 206 10.29 9.91 1.00
N ILE A 207 11.10 9.42 1.92
CA ILE A 207 11.87 10.27 2.83
C ILE A 207 12.80 11.15 2.01
N TYR A 208 13.60 10.58 1.11
CA TYR A 208 14.52 11.31 0.26
C TYR A 208 13.80 12.27 -0.70
N ALA A 209 12.71 11.85 -1.33
CA ALA A 209 11.93 12.68 -2.24
C ALA A 209 11.34 13.93 -1.57
N GLY A 210 10.91 13.81 -0.31
CA GLY A 210 10.37 14.91 0.48
C GLY A 210 11.43 15.75 1.20
N TRP A 211 12.69 15.30 1.31
CA TRP A 211 13.72 15.99 2.07
C TRP A 211 14.05 17.41 1.56
N PRO A 212 14.22 17.66 0.24
CA PRO A 212 14.48 18.99 -0.28
C PRO A 212 13.24 19.90 -0.28
N ALA A 213 12.02 19.32 -0.29
CA ALA A 213 10.80 20.10 -0.25
C ALA A 213 10.67 20.86 1.08
N ALA A 214 11.16 20.29 2.18
CA ALA A 214 11.24 20.97 3.47
C ALA A 214 12.20 22.18 3.46
N ALA A 215 13.21 22.17 2.58
CA ALA A 215 14.18 23.26 2.47
C ALA A 215 13.81 24.30 1.39
N THR A 216 13.08 23.90 0.35
CA THR A 216 12.83 24.74 -0.84
C THR A 216 11.47 25.47 -0.78
N TYR A 217 10.52 24.94 -0.04
CA TYR A 217 9.21 25.57 0.19
C TYR A 217 9.12 26.00 1.67
N PRO A 218 9.27 27.29 2.00
CA PRO A 218 9.06 27.79 3.37
C PRO A 218 7.69 27.44 3.96
N GLY A 219 6.68 27.16 3.11
CA GLY A 219 5.38 26.64 3.50
C GLY A 219 5.36 25.12 3.79
N VAL A 220 6.39 24.35 3.39
CA VAL A 220 6.52 22.90 3.65
C VAL A 220 7.38 22.62 4.89
N SER A 221 8.30 23.52 5.25
CA SER A 221 8.88 23.55 6.61
C SER A 221 7.84 23.94 7.66
N ALA A 222 6.75 24.60 7.24
CA ALA A 222 5.48 24.74 7.90
C ALA A 222 4.48 23.62 7.51
N LEU A 223 4.89 22.45 7.03
CA LEU A 223 4.09 21.26 7.15
C LEU A 223 3.77 21.16 8.65
N GLN A 224 2.59 21.64 8.97
CA GLN A 224 2.06 21.70 10.33
C GLN A 224 1.82 20.29 10.89
N ILE A 225 2.40 19.28 10.24
CA ILE A 225 2.49 17.93 10.74
C ILE A 225 3.84 17.81 11.45
N PRO A 226 3.85 17.99 12.78
CA PRO A 226 5.07 17.81 13.54
C PRO A 226 5.58 16.37 13.32
N PHE A 227 6.90 16.25 13.23
CA PHE A 227 7.57 14.95 13.06
C PHE A 227 7.34 14.25 11.72
N ALA A 228 7.28 14.96 10.59
CA ALA A 228 7.38 14.35 9.26
C ALA A 228 8.86 14.24 8.84
N LEU A 229 9.28 13.08 8.39
CA LEU A 229 10.55 12.84 7.72
C LEU A 229 10.32 12.77 6.22
N GLY A 230 10.64 13.84 5.49
CA GLY A 230 10.27 13.95 4.08
C GLY A 230 8.77 13.72 3.89
N TYR A 231 8.40 12.77 3.04
CA TYR A 231 7.00 12.39 2.84
C TYR A 231 6.57 11.21 3.74
N VAL A 232 7.08 11.09 4.96
CA VAL A 232 6.66 10.07 5.94
C VAL A 232 6.26 10.76 7.25
N SER A 233 5.00 10.65 7.63
CA SER A 233 4.49 11.10 8.93
C SER A 233 4.82 10.08 10.02
N LEU A 234 5.72 10.43 10.93
CA LEU A 234 6.06 9.55 12.06
C LEU A 234 4.88 9.36 13.01
N ILE A 235 4.09 10.42 13.24
CA ILE A 235 2.89 10.33 14.09
C ILE A 235 1.89 9.35 13.47
N GLY A 236 1.58 9.50 12.17
CA GLY A 236 0.70 8.58 11.46
C GLY A 236 1.20 7.14 11.51
N ALA A 237 2.50 6.94 11.31
CA ALA A 237 3.11 5.61 11.37
C ALA A 237 3.03 5.01 12.80
N VAL A 238 3.42 5.77 13.83
CA VAL A 238 3.45 5.28 15.24
C VAL A 238 2.05 4.98 15.77
N LEU A 239 1.03 5.75 15.39
CA LEU A 239 -0.34 5.49 15.85
C LEU A 239 -0.98 4.28 15.15
N VAL A 240 -0.70 4.09 13.87
CA VAL A 240 -1.32 3.02 13.06
C VAL A 240 -0.61 1.67 13.23
N MET A 241 0.73 1.68 13.29
CA MET A 241 1.57 0.49 13.25
C MET A 241 1.31 -0.51 14.38
N PRO A 242 1.22 -0.13 15.68
CA PRO A 242 1.02 -1.08 16.76
C PRO A 242 -0.28 -1.87 16.62
N MET A 243 -1.38 -1.18 16.33
CA MET A 243 -2.69 -1.81 16.18
C MET A 243 -2.76 -2.69 14.93
N SER A 244 -2.14 -2.26 13.84
CA SER A 244 -2.03 -3.06 12.61
C SER A 244 -1.28 -4.37 12.87
N LEU A 245 -0.19 -4.34 13.66
CA LEU A 245 0.58 -5.54 14.04
C LEU A 245 -0.21 -6.50 14.93
N VAL A 246 -1.03 -5.97 15.84
CA VAL A 246 -1.85 -6.78 16.75
C VAL A 246 -3.02 -7.44 16.03
N THR A 247 -3.66 -6.73 15.11
CA THR A 247 -4.87 -7.21 14.44
C THR A 247 -4.61 -8.06 13.19
N ALA A 248 -3.43 -7.96 12.56
CA ALA A 248 -3.10 -8.76 11.38
C ALA A 248 -3.23 -10.28 11.61
N PRO A 249 -2.76 -10.88 12.73
CA PRO A 249 -2.99 -12.30 13.00
C PRO A 249 -4.47 -12.69 13.15
N LEU A 250 -5.31 -11.77 13.63
CA LEU A 250 -6.76 -11.97 13.72
C LEU A 250 -7.39 -12.03 12.33
N GLY A 251 -6.94 -11.15 11.42
CA GLY A 251 -7.34 -11.17 10.02
C GLY A 251 -6.98 -12.48 9.33
N VAL A 252 -5.77 -13.00 9.56
CA VAL A 252 -5.35 -14.30 9.02
C VAL A 252 -6.27 -15.43 9.50
N ARG A 253 -6.64 -15.44 10.79
CA ARG A 253 -7.59 -16.42 11.33
C ARG A 253 -8.96 -16.30 10.69
N ALA A 254 -9.48 -15.09 10.52
CA ALA A 254 -10.76 -14.83 9.86
C ALA A 254 -10.74 -15.27 8.39
N ALA A 255 -9.65 -15.06 7.67
CA ALA A 255 -9.49 -15.51 6.29
C ALA A 255 -9.66 -17.03 6.14
N HIS A 256 -9.16 -17.82 7.08
CA HIS A 256 -9.34 -19.27 7.08
C HIS A 256 -10.78 -19.72 7.37
N ALA A 257 -11.60 -18.87 7.99
CA ALA A 257 -13.01 -19.15 8.28
C ALA A 257 -13.96 -18.71 7.16
N MET A 258 -13.47 -17.90 6.20
CA MET A 258 -14.30 -17.37 5.10
C MET A 258 -13.99 -18.08 3.79
N SER A 259 -15.01 -18.17 2.92
CA SER A 259 -14.79 -18.67 1.57
C SER A 259 -13.92 -17.69 0.76
N LYS A 260 -13.05 -18.22 -0.11
CA LYS A 260 -12.22 -17.44 -1.04
C LYS A 260 -13.07 -16.39 -1.80
N ARG A 261 -14.24 -16.81 -2.29
CA ARG A 261 -15.14 -15.95 -3.06
C ARG A 261 -15.70 -14.78 -2.26
N THR A 262 -16.09 -15.02 -1.01
CA THR A 262 -16.57 -13.94 -0.12
C THR A 262 -15.50 -12.90 0.12
N LEU A 263 -14.25 -13.34 0.33
CA LEU A 263 -13.11 -12.44 0.52
C LEU A 263 -12.81 -11.60 -0.73
N GLU A 264 -12.78 -12.25 -1.90
CA GLU A 264 -12.54 -11.58 -3.19
C GLU A 264 -13.60 -10.52 -3.47
N VAL A 265 -14.87 -10.86 -3.32
CA VAL A 265 -15.97 -9.92 -3.56
C VAL A 265 -15.97 -8.78 -2.55
N ALA A 266 -15.79 -9.05 -1.26
CA ALA A 266 -15.74 -8.03 -0.23
C ALA A 266 -14.59 -7.02 -0.49
N PHE A 267 -13.41 -7.53 -0.84
CA PHE A 267 -12.28 -6.67 -1.17
C PHE A 267 -12.47 -5.91 -2.49
N GLY A 268 -13.03 -6.56 -3.50
CA GLY A 268 -13.39 -5.92 -4.76
C GLY A 268 -14.37 -4.77 -4.56
N CYS A 269 -15.43 -4.96 -3.77
CA CYS A 269 -16.38 -3.89 -3.41
C CYS A 269 -15.68 -2.74 -2.66
N TYR A 270 -14.79 -3.05 -1.72
CA TYR A 270 -14.00 -2.04 -1.01
C TYR A 270 -13.16 -1.21 -1.98
N LEU A 271 -12.40 -1.85 -2.89
CA LEU A 271 -11.57 -1.15 -3.87
C LEU A 271 -12.42 -0.30 -4.84
N PHE A 272 -13.60 -0.77 -5.20
CA PHE A 272 -14.54 -0.01 -6.03
C PHE A 272 -15.00 1.26 -5.32
N LEU A 273 -15.40 1.17 -4.06
CA LEU A 273 -15.83 2.32 -3.26
C LEU A 273 -14.71 3.36 -3.10
N VAL A 274 -13.50 2.90 -2.76
CA VAL A 274 -12.34 3.79 -2.62
C VAL A 274 -11.96 4.44 -3.96
N GLY A 275 -11.93 3.65 -5.05
CA GLY A 275 -11.69 4.17 -6.39
C GLY A 275 -12.71 5.25 -6.76
N SER A 276 -14.00 5.01 -6.50
CA SER A 276 -15.08 5.98 -6.74
C SER A 276 -14.91 7.27 -5.94
N ARG A 277 -14.44 7.16 -4.69
CA ARG A 277 -14.14 8.33 -3.85
C ARG A 277 -13.02 9.19 -4.45
N PHE A 278 -11.96 8.56 -4.97
CA PHE A 278 -10.88 9.29 -5.66
C PHE A 278 -11.32 9.87 -7.01
N VAL A 279 -12.21 9.20 -7.75
CA VAL A 279 -12.80 9.77 -8.98
C VAL A 279 -13.59 11.03 -8.65
N MET A 280 -14.42 11.01 -7.62
CA MET A 280 -15.15 12.21 -7.18
C MET A 280 -14.19 13.34 -6.77
N SER A 281 -13.11 13.01 -6.06
CA SER A 281 -12.07 13.99 -5.70
C SER A 281 -11.36 14.57 -6.93
N LEU A 282 -11.14 13.78 -7.98
CA LEU A 282 -10.57 14.25 -9.26
C LEU A 282 -11.53 15.17 -10.03
N ALA A 283 -12.84 14.86 -10.00
CA ALA A 283 -13.88 15.62 -10.70
C ALA A 283 -14.23 16.92 -9.95
N GLY A 284 -14.23 16.89 -8.62
CA GLY A 284 -14.58 18.04 -7.78
C GLY A 284 -13.44 19.03 -7.49
N GLY A 285 -12.23 18.78 -7.99
CA GLY A 285 -11.07 19.66 -7.76
C GLY A 285 -10.62 19.77 -6.31
N GLN A 286 -10.97 18.75 -5.46
CA GLN A 286 -10.67 18.71 -4.02
C GLN A 286 -9.65 17.62 -3.68
#